data_9fbe6c9f93a277d263050d326d0c33b8
#
_entry.id   9fbe6c9f93a277d263050d326d0c33b8
#
_cell.length_a   1.000
_cell.length_b   1.000
_cell.length_c   1.000
_cell.angle_alpha   90.00
_cell.angle_beta   90.00
_cell.angle_gamma   90.00
#
_symmetry.space_group_name_H-M   'P 1'
#
loop_
_entity.id
_entity.type
_entity.pdbx_description
1 polymer ?
#
loop_
_entity_poly.entity_id
_entity_poly.type
_entity_poly.pdbx_seq_one_letter_code
_entity_poly.pdbx_strand_id
1 'polypeptide(L)'
;LDADLQDDPKELINLVRELKNDDVIVGWKQNRLDPLEKRIASRVFNFFIKIFSGLKIKDSNSGIKVLKREVAKSLNLYGGRHRYIHLLAHQKSFHVKEVAVNHRERKFGISKYGAERYKHGFFDFLTILFLGKYMDRPLHFFGMIGFLSILFGIAAEIYVLYLKYILLHSFQQHIAMIIFGSLLIITGVQLFTFGLIGEII
;
A
#
# COMPACT_ATOMS: atom_id res chain seq x y z
N LEU A 1 19.26 -0.94 11.07
CA LEU A 1 19.82 -2.30 11.07
C LEU A 1 19.11 -3.09 12.17
N ASP A 2 18.58 -4.26 11.85
CA ASP A 2 17.94 -5.13 12.83
C ASP A 2 18.97 -5.85 13.70
N ALA A 3 18.65 -6.07 14.99
CA ALA A 3 19.56 -6.64 15.96
C ALA A 3 19.58 -8.18 15.97
N ASP A 4 19.01 -8.85 14.97
CA ASP A 4 18.90 -10.31 14.88
C ASP A 4 20.09 -10.99 14.19
N LEU A 5 21.15 -10.23 13.90
CA LEU A 5 22.40 -10.66 13.24
C LEU A 5 22.22 -11.23 11.83
N GLN A 6 21.06 -11.08 11.21
CA GLN A 6 20.83 -11.52 9.82
C GLN A 6 21.48 -10.57 8.80
N ASP A 7 21.56 -9.28 9.12
CA ASP A 7 22.19 -8.27 8.28
C ASP A 7 23.68 -8.11 8.67
N ASP A 8 24.58 -8.14 7.68
CA ASP A 8 26.02 -7.97 7.92
C ASP A 8 26.35 -6.49 8.14
N PRO A 9 26.88 -6.08 9.31
CA PRO A 9 27.28 -4.68 9.55
C PRO A 9 28.33 -4.16 8.56
N LYS A 10 29.12 -5.01 7.94
CA LYS A 10 30.11 -4.61 6.93
C LYS A 10 29.46 -4.03 5.68
N GLU A 11 28.24 -4.46 5.36
CA GLU A 11 27.48 -3.91 4.22
C GLU A 11 27.12 -2.43 4.41
N LEU A 12 27.04 -1.95 5.66
CA LEU A 12 26.80 -0.52 5.92
C LEU A 12 27.83 0.39 5.26
N ILE A 13 29.09 -0.03 5.24
CA ILE A 13 30.18 0.76 4.62
C ILE A 13 29.91 0.92 3.11
N ASN A 14 29.48 -0.15 2.46
CA ASN A 14 29.17 -0.16 1.03
C ASN A 14 27.93 0.70 0.77
N LEU A 15 26.87 0.58 1.57
CA LEU A 15 25.65 1.35 1.43
C LEU A 15 25.90 2.85 1.66
N VAL A 16 26.76 3.23 2.62
CA VAL A 16 27.14 4.63 2.85
C VAL A 16 27.93 5.19 1.66
N ARG A 17 28.79 4.40 1.02
CA ARG A 17 29.49 4.82 -0.20
C ARG A 17 28.53 5.09 -1.36
N GLU A 18 27.51 4.26 -1.50
CA GLU A 18 26.47 4.41 -2.52
C GLU A 18 25.52 5.60 -2.27
N LEU A 19 25.44 6.10 -1.01
CA LEU A 19 24.58 7.23 -0.64
C LEU A 19 25.02 8.58 -1.26
N LYS A 20 26.16 8.66 -1.95
CA LYS A 20 26.69 9.91 -2.49
C LYS A 20 25.72 10.66 -3.40
N ASN A 21 25.03 9.94 -4.27
CA ASN A 21 24.14 10.51 -5.30
C ASN A 21 22.65 10.32 -4.98
N ASP A 22 22.33 9.53 -3.95
CA ASP A 22 20.98 9.21 -3.56
C ASP A 22 20.71 9.68 -2.13
N ASP A 23 19.45 9.76 -1.73
CA ASP A 23 19.07 10.26 -0.41
C ASP A 23 18.75 9.13 0.58
N VAL A 24 18.29 7.99 0.03
CA VAL A 24 17.97 6.77 0.76
C VAL A 24 18.48 5.56 -0.01
N ILE A 25 19.23 4.73 0.66
CA ILE A 25 19.65 3.42 0.15
C ILE A 25 18.97 2.32 0.95
N VAL A 26 18.32 1.40 0.25
CA VAL A 26 17.66 0.22 0.81
C VAL A 26 18.48 -1.01 0.43
N GLY A 27 18.88 -1.82 1.39
CA GLY A 27 19.56 -3.06 1.11
C GLY A 27 18.60 -4.12 0.57
N TRP A 28 18.86 -4.65 -0.62
CA TRP A 28 18.08 -5.73 -1.21
C TRP A 28 18.72 -7.08 -0.93
N LYS A 29 17.99 -7.94 -0.22
CA LYS A 29 18.41 -9.33 0.07
C LYS A 29 18.26 -10.20 -1.17
N GLN A 30 19.33 -10.38 -1.94
CA GLN A 30 19.30 -11.08 -3.22
C GLN A 30 18.99 -12.57 -3.05
N ASN A 31 19.62 -13.22 -2.07
CA ASN A 31 19.41 -14.64 -1.77
C ASN A 31 18.60 -14.79 -0.48
N ARG A 32 17.27 -14.78 -0.62
CA ARG A 32 16.39 -14.99 0.53
C ARG A 32 16.26 -16.48 0.85
N LEU A 33 16.65 -16.84 2.06
CA LEU A 33 16.50 -18.18 2.63
C LEU A 33 15.15 -18.36 3.38
N ASP A 34 14.22 -17.44 3.17
CA ASP A 34 12.90 -17.46 3.81
C ASP A 34 11.99 -18.56 3.22
N PRO A 35 11.04 -19.12 4.02
CA PRO A 35 10.00 -20.04 3.56
C PRO A 35 9.19 -19.48 2.39
N LEU A 36 8.69 -20.37 1.53
CA LEU A 36 7.95 -20.02 0.30
C LEU A 36 6.75 -19.09 0.58
N GLU A 37 5.99 -19.33 1.64
CA GLU A 37 4.84 -18.50 2.04
C GLU A 37 5.24 -17.04 2.27
N LYS A 38 6.34 -16.80 2.98
CA LYS A 38 6.86 -15.45 3.23
C LYS A 38 7.35 -14.78 1.94
N ARG A 39 7.93 -15.55 1.02
CA ARG A 39 8.37 -15.04 -0.28
C ARG A 39 7.20 -14.61 -1.16
N ILE A 40 6.12 -15.40 -1.19
CA ILE A 40 4.90 -15.06 -1.95
C ILE A 40 4.24 -13.81 -1.37
N ALA A 41 4.01 -13.78 -0.05
CA ALA A 41 3.42 -12.62 0.62
C ALA A 41 4.24 -11.33 0.37
N SER A 42 5.57 -11.42 0.42
CA SER A 42 6.45 -10.30 0.13
C SER A 42 6.39 -9.85 -1.34
N ARG A 43 6.26 -10.78 -2.29
CA ARG A 43 6.12 -10.44 -3.73
C ARG A 43 4.80 -9.71 -4.00
N VAL A 44 3.71 -10.23 -3.46
CA VAL A 44 2.39 -9.59 -3.56
C VAL A 44 2.43 -8.18 -2.98
N PHE A 45 2.99 -8.03 -1.80
CA PHE A 45 3.13 -6.74 -1.14
C PHE A 45 3.98 -5.75 -1.94
N ASN A 46 5.14 -6.17 -2.45
CA ASN A 46 6.02 -5.34 -3.29
C ASN A 46 5.36 -4.96 -4.62
N PHE A 47 4.53 -5.84 -5.18
CA PHE A 47 3.74 -5.56 -6.38
C PHE A 47 2.74 -4.43 -6.13
N PHE A 48 2.01 -4.46 -5.02
CA PHE A 48 1.12 -3.38 -4.64
C PHE A 48 1.86 -2.06 -4.39
N ILE A 49 2.99 -2.09 -3.66
CA ILE A 49 3.84 -0.91 -3.48
C ILE A 49 4.22 -0.30 -4.84
N LYS A 50 4.71 -1.12 -5.77
CA LYS A 50 5.11 -0.68 -7.10
C LYS A 50 3.97 -0.01 -7.87
N ILE A 51 2.77 -0.61 -7.87
CA ILE A 51 1.60 -0.06 -8.59
C ILE A 51 1.16 1.27 -7.97
N PHE A 52 1.03 1.31 -6.65
CA PHE A 52 0.42 2.47 -6.00
C PHE A 52 1.38 3.62 -5.73
N SER A 53 2.66 3.35 -5.48
CA SER A 53 3.66 4.39 -5.22
C SER A 53 4.53 4.76 -6.42
N GLY A 54 4.55 3.92 -7.47
CA GLY A 54 5.49 4.06 -8.59
C GLY A 54 6.95 3.69 -8.24
N LEU A 55 7.25 3.39 -6.97
CA LEU A 55 8.60 3.08 -6.51
C LEU A 55 9.01 1.66 -6.92
N LYS A 56 10.07 1.54 -7.71
CA LYS A 56 10.56 0.26 -8.21
C LYS A 56 11.57 -0.37 -7.22
N ILE A 57 11.06 -0.95 -6.13
CA ILE A 57 11.86 -1.66 -5.12
C ILE A 57 11.48 -3.14 -5.11
N LYS A 58 12.50 -4.01 -4.98
CA LYS A 58 12.36 -5.46 -4.92
C LYS A 58 12.16 -5.96 -3.49
N ASP A 59 12.74 -5.26 -2.50
CA ASP A 59 12.67 -5.63 -1.08
C ASP A 59 12.29 -4.47 -0.15
N SER A 60 11.00 -4.19 -0.09
CA SER A 60 10.44 -3.15 0.79
C SER A 60 10.63 -3.45 2.29
N ASN A 61 10.72 -4.73 2.65
CA ASN A 61 10.83 -5.19 4.04
C ASN A 61 12.26 -5.36 4.54
N SER A 62 13.25 -4.84 3.81
CA SER A 62 14.64 -4.91 4.25
C SER A 62 14.86 -4.17 5.57
N GLY A 63 15.54 -4.81 6.54
CA GLY A 63 15.92 -4.22 7.82
C GLY A 63 17.08 -3.22 7.71
N ILE A 64 17.90 -3.34 6.63
CA ILE A 64 19.06 -2.47 6.45
C ILE A 64 18.74 -1.31 5.51
N LYS A 65 18.79 -0.09 6.04
CA LYS A 65 18.55 1.15 5.29
C LYS A 65 19.53 2.22 5.76
N VAL A 66 20.02 3.01 4.82
CA VAL A 66 20.89 4.16 5.08
C VAL A 66 20.21 5.41 4.51
N LEU A 67 20.18 6.48 5.30
CA LEU A 67 19.51 7.73 4.95
C LEU A 67 20.43 8.92 5.21
N LYS A 68 20.33 9.95 4.38
CA LYS A 68 20.89 11.26 4.71
C LYS A 68 20.19 11.85 5.95
N ARG A 69 20.92 12.64 6.73
CA ARG A 69 20.38 13.29 7.94
C ARG A 69 19.15 14.14 7.67
N GLU A 70 19.12 14.81 6.54
CA GLU A 70 18.00 15.66 6.11
C GLU A 70 16.73 14.84 5.93
N VAL A 71 16.82 13.68 5.26
CA VAL A 71 15.71 12.75 5.10
C VAL A 71 15.21 12.28 6.45
N ALA A 72 16.12 11.80 7.32
CA ALA A 72 15.76 11.29 8.64
C ALA A 72 15.00 12.34 9.49
N LYS A 73 15.40 13.61 9.41
CA LYS A 73 14.73 14.71 10.12
C LYS A 73 13.39 15.12 9.50
N SER A 74 13.22 14.94 8.20
CA SER A 74 11.99 15.30 7.49
C SER A 74 10.85 14.29 7.68
N LEU A 75 11.18 13.03 8.06
CA LEU A 75 10.21 11.96 8.19
C LEU A 75 9.57 11.95 9.57
N ASN A 76 8.24 11.92 9.59
CA ASN A 76 7.46 11.73 10.81
C ASN A 76 7.20 10.23 11.01
N LEU A 77 8.05 9.58 11.82
CA LEU A 77 8.01 8.14 12.06
C LEU A 77 7.30 7.84 13.37
N TYR A 78 6.08 7.32 13.30
CA TYR A 78 5.35 6.79 14.46
C TYR A 78 4.72 5.43 14.13
N GLY A 79 4.45 4.61 15.14
CA GLY A 79 3.87 3.29 14.99
C GLY A 79 4.69 2.38 14.07
N GLY A 80 4.03 1.71 13.12
CA GLY A 80 4.66 0.80 12.14
C GLY A 80 5.38 1.48 10.97
N ARG A 81 5.39 2.81 10.89
CA ARG A 81 5.90 3.57 9.73
C ARG A 81 7.40 3.40 9.45
N HIS A 82 8.18 2.98 10.44
CA HIS A 82 9.61 2.69 10.26
C HIS A 82 9.90 1.66 9.17
N ARG A 83 8.93 0.78 8.86
CA ARG A 83 9.03 -0.20 7.77
C ARG A 83 9.00 0.47 6.39
N TYR A 84 8.34 1.61 6.28
CA TYR A 84 8.01 2.30 5.04
C TYR A 84 8.84 3.57 4.82
N ILE A 85 9.98 3.71 5.50
CA ILE A 85 10.88 4.88 5.38
C ILE A 85 11.17 5.22 3.92
N HIS A 86 11.48 4.23 3.09
CA HIS A 86 11.75 4.41 1.66
C HIS A 86 10.55 4.96 0.89
N LEU A 87 9.35 4.52 1.24
CA LEU A 87 8.11 4.99 0.62
C LEU A 87 7.80 6.43 1.04
N LEU A 88 7.91 6.73 2.34
CA LEU A 88 7.71 8.07 2.89
C LEU A 88 8.74 9.08 2.33
N ALA A 89 9.99 8.64 2.15
CA ALA A 89 11.02 9.45 1.52
C ALA A 89 10.70 9.72 0.05
N HIS A 90 10.29 8.69 -0.70
CA HIS A 90 9.88 8.82 -2.10
C HIS A 90 8.70 9.79 -2.28
N GLN A 91 7.69 9.73 -1.40
CA GLN A 91 6.55 10.65 -1.40
C GLN A 91 6.96 12.11 -1.19
N LYS A 92 8.07 12.34 -0.48
CA LYS A 92 8.68 13.66 -0.30
C LYS A 92 9.70 14.01 -1.40
N SER A 93 9.67 13.29 -2.53
CA SER A 93 10.56 13.51 -3.69
C SER A 93 12.05 13.27 -3.43
N PHE A 94 12.41 12.53 -2.38
CA PHE A 94 13.79 12.08 -2.18
C PHE A 94 14.13 10.90 -3.10
N HIS A 95 15.38 10.86 -3.54
CA HIS A 95 15.89 9.78 -4.38
C HIS A 95 16.14 8.53 -3.56
N VAL A 96 15.44 7.44 -3.92
CA VAL A 96 15.53 6.14 -3.26
C VAL A 96 16.13 5.11 -4.21
N LYS A 97 17.23 4.48 -3.81
CA LYS A 97 17.92 3.44 -4.57
C LYS A 97 18.01 2.14 -3.78
N GLU A 98 18.02 1.05 -4.49
CA GLU A 98 18.18 -0.27 -3.91
C GLU A 98 19.55 -0.84 -4.27
N VAL A 99 20.25 -1.38 -3.28
CA VAL A 99 21.58 -2.00 -3.44
C VAL A 99 21.55 -3.43 -2.90
N ALA A 100 22.12 -4.36 -3.65
CA ALA A 100 22.18 -5.74 -3.22
C ALA A 100 23.08 -5.90 -1.99
N VAL A 101 22.59 -6.64 -0.98
CA VAL A 101 23.31 -6.92 0.26
C VAL A 101 23.29 -8.42 0.55
N ASN A 102 24.32 -8.89 1.21
CA ASN A 102 24.41 -10.26 1.70
C ASN A 102 23.49 -10.44 2.92
N HIS A 103 22.74 -11.53 2.90
CA HIS A 103 21.85 -11.91 3.99
C HIS A 103 22.33 -13.23 4.59
N ARG A 104 22.43 -13.25 5.92
CA ARG A 104 22.85 -14.44 6.68
C ARG A 104 21.63 -15.17 7.22
N GLU A 105 21.78 -16.48 7.42
CA GLU A 105 20.78 -17.25 8.15
C GLU A 105 20.66 -16.77 9.60
N ARG A 106 19.46 -16.83 10.14
CA ARG A 106 19.21 -16.51 11.54
C ARG A 106 19.91 -17.54 12.42
N LYS A 107 20.84 -17.09 13.24
CA LYS A 107 21.58 -17.97 14.17
C LYS A 107 20.86 -18.20 15.49
N PHE A 108 20.03 -17.26 15.93
CA PHE A 108 19.38 -17.29 17.25
C PHE A 108 17.89 -16.87 17.16
N GLY A 109 17.07 -17.53 17.98
CA GLY A 109 15.68 -17.18 18.19
C GLY A 109 14.71 -17.67 17.11
N ILE A 110 13.45 -17.78 17.50
CA ILE A 110 12.32 -18.12 16.63
C ILE A 110 11.60 -16.81 16.25
N SER A 111 11.13 -16.69 15.03
CA SER A 111 10.34 -15.53 14.61
C SER A 111 9.08 -15.42 15.47
N LYS A 112 9.02 -14.40 16.34
CA LYS A 112 7.84 -14.13 17.20
C LYS A 112 6.64 -13.57 16.42
N TYR A 113 6.77 -13.33 15.14
CA TYR A 113 5.75 -12.68 14.33
C TYR A 113 4.95 -13.72 13.54
N GLY A 114 3.68 -13.91 13.96
CA GLY A 114 2.68 -14.71 13.27
C GLY A 114 1.98 -14.00 12.11
N ALA A 115 0.87 -14.55 11.63
CA ALA A 115 0.03 -14.01 10.54
C ALA A 115 -0.52 -12.59 10.81
N GLU A 116 -0.64 -12.17 12.07
CA GLU A 116 -1.07 -10.82 12.47
C GLU A 116 -0.17 -9.71 11.92
N ARG A 117 1.12 -9.97 11.75
CA ARG A 117 2.05 -9.01 11.14
C ARG A 117 1.62 -8.59 9.73
N TYR A 118 1.07 -9.50 8.95
CA TYR A 118 0.62 -9.20 7.59
C TYR A 118 -0.60 -8.30 7.58
N LYS A 119 -1.54 -8.53 8.52
CA LYS A 119 -2.72 -7.67 8.69
C LYS A 119 -2.31 -6.24 9.07
N HIS A 120 -1.51 -6.07 10.13
CA HIS A 120 -1.02 -4.76 10.55
C HIS A 120 -0.20 -4.08 9.44
N GLY A 121 0.70 -4.83 8.78
CA GLY A 121 1.48 -4.29 7.67
C GLY A 121 0.61 -3.80 6.50
N PHE A 122 -0.46 -4.50 6.19
CA PHE A 122 -1.40 -4.09 5.13
C PHE A 122 -2.14 -2.79 5.48
N PHE A 123 -2.67 -2.67 6.70
CA PHE A 123 -3.34 -1.45 7.13
C PHE A 123 -2.37 -0.26 7.26
N ASP A 124 -1.17 -0.48 7.78
CA ASP A 124 -0.12 0.55 7.81
C ASP A 124 0.22 1.03 6.40
N PHE A 125 0.32 0.09 5.44
CA PHE A 125 0.58 0.40 4.04
C PHE A 125 -0.55 1.22 3.41
N LEU A 126 -1.81 0.82 3.60
CA LEU A 126 -2.96 1.59 3.14
C LEU A 126 -2.96 3.01 3.73
N THR A 127 -2.67 3.12 5.03
CA THR A 127 -2.57 4.41 5.71
C THR A 127 -1.50 5.30 5.07
N ILE A 128 -0.32 4.75 4.79
CA ILE A 128 0.78 5.52 4.19
C ILE A 128 0.46 5.91 2.74
N LEU A 129 -0.16 5.01 1.97
CA LEU A 129 -0.61 5.34 0.62
C LEU A 129 -1.63 6.46 0.63
N PHE A 130 -2.61 6.36 1.52
CA PHE A 130 -3.64 7.37 1.64
C PHE A 130 -3.06 8.72 2.06
N LEU A 131 -2.28 8.74 3.14
CA LEU A 131 -1.67 9.97 3.66
C LEU A 131 -0.63 10.58 2.70
N GLY A 132 0.06 9.76 1.89
CA GLY A 132 1.10 10.25 0.99
C GLY A 132 0.61 10.72 -0.37
N LYS A 133 -0.47 10.12 -0.89
CA LYS A 133 -0.93 10.40 -2.26
C LYS A 133 -2.27 11.13 -2.31
N TYR A 134 -3.13 10.86 -1.35
CA TYR A 134 -4.53 11.32 -1.38
C TYR A 134 -4.89 12.24 -0.22
N MET A 135 -3.95 12.52 0.70
CA MET A 135 -4.22 13.45 1.82
C MET A 135 -4.53 14.85 1.32
N ASP A 136 -3.80 15.31 0.29
CA ASP A 136 -4.03 16.64 -0.29
C ASP A 136 -5.23 16.70 -1.25
N ARG A 137 -5.73 15.54 -1.71
CA ARG A 137 -6.84 15.45 -2.68
C ARG A 137 -7.72 14.20 -2.43
N PRO A 138 -8.37 14.10 -1.28
CA PRO A 138 -9.18 12.94 -0.92
C PRO A 138 -10.39 12.74 -1.84
N LEU A 139 -10.91 13.82 -2.42
CA LEU A 139 -12.02 13.76 -3.38
C LEU A 139 -11.63 12.95 -4.63
N HIS A 140 -10.39 13.02 -5.10
CA HIS A 140 -9.98 12.23 -6.26
C HIS A 140 -10.03 10.72 -6.00
N PHE A 141 -9.75 10.28 -4.78
CA PHE A 141 -9.82 8.87 -4.41
C PHE A 141 -11.25 8.41 -4.14
N PHE A 142 -11.91 9.03 -3.17
CA PHE A 142 -13.25 8.64 -2.76
C PHE A 142 -14.30 9.02 -3.81
N GLY A 143 -14.14 10.18 -4.44
CA GLY A 143 -15.05 10.67 -5.47
C GLY A 143 -15.05 9.78 -6.71
N MET A 144 -13.89 9.30 -7.17
CA MET A 144 -13.82 8.40 -8.32
C MET A 144 -14.50 7.05 -8.02
N ILE A 145 -14.23 6.46 -6.86
CA ILE A 145 -14.86 5.19 -6.46
C ILE A 145 -16.37 5.40 -6.28
N GLY A 146 -16.77 6.50 -5.61
CA GLY A 146 -18.16 6.86 -5.41
C GLY A 146 -18.89 7.06 -6.74
N PHE A 147 -18.30 7.79 -7.67
CA PHE A 147 -18.87 8.02 -9.00
C PHE A 147 -19.08 6.71 -9.79
N LEU A 148 -18.09 5.83 -9.79
CA LEU A 148 -18.19 4.51 -10.43
C LEU A 148 -19.30 3.67 -9.77
N SER A 149 -19.40 3.67 -8.44
CA SER A 149 -20.44 2.96 -7.72
C SER A 149 -21.83 3.47 -8.10
N ILE A 150 -22.02 4.78 -8.17
CA ILE A 150 -23.29 5.40 -8.62
C ILE A 150 -23.60 4.97 -10.06
N LEU A 151 -22.63 5.03 -10.95
CA LEU A 151 -22.81 4.67 -12.36
C LEU A 151 -23.25 3.21 -12.51
N PHE A 152 -22.59 2.28 -11.83
CA PHE A 152 -22.96 0.86 -11.83
C PHE A 152 -24.32 0.62 -11.17
N GLY A 153 -24.65 1.33 -10.09
CA GLY A 153 -25.95 1.26 -9.44
C GLY A 153 -27.06 1.72 -10.36
N ILE A 154 -26.90 2.87 -11.01
CA ILE A 154 -27.86 3.38 -11.99
C ILE A 154 -28.02 2.41 -13.17
N ALA A 155 -26.94 1.85 -13.69
CA ALA A 155 -26.98 0.88 -14.77
C ALA A 155 -27.77 -0.37 -14.36
N ALA A 156 -27.62 -0.85 -13.14
CA ALA A 156 -28.38 -1.97 -12.60
C ALA A 156 -29.86 -1.66 -12.51
N GLU A 157 -30.25 -0.47 -12.03
CA GLU A 157 -31.64 -0.05 -11.95
C GLU A 157 -32.27 0.10 -13.35
N ILE A 158 -31.57 0.73 -14.29
CA ILE A 158 -32.03 0.86 -15.69
C ILE A 158 -32.22 -0.52 -16.31
N TYR A 159 -31.32 -1.45 -16.05
CA TYR A 159 -31.45 -2.82 -16.55
C TYR A 159 -32.69 -3.53 -16.00
N VAL A 160 -33.01 -3.37 -14.72
CA VAL A 160 -34.24 -3.91 -14.12
C VAL A 160 -35.48 -3.28 -14.73
N LEU A 161 -35.47 -1.96 -14.98
CA LEU A 161 -36.56 -1.28 -15.68
C LEU A 161 -36.74 -1.82 -17.11
N TYR A 162 -35.65 -2.06 -17.83
CA TYR A 162 -35.68 -2.71 -19.14
C TYR A 162 -36.33 -4.11 -19.10
N LEU A 163 -35.94 -4.94 -18.12
CA LEU A 163 -36.55 -6.27 -17.93
C LEU A 163 -38.04 -6.16 -17.62
N LYS A 164 -38.45 -5.17 -16.85
CA LYS A 164 -39.84 -4.95 -16.49
C LYS A 164 -40.70 -4.50 -17.67
N TYR A 165 -40.26 -3.48 -18.40
CA TYR A 165 -41.12 -2.83 -19.40
C TYR A 165 -40.99 -3.44 -20.81
N ILE A 166 -39.86 -4.03 -21.14
CA ILE A 166 -39.63 -4.62 -22.48
C ILE A 166 -39.84 -6.14 -22.44
N LEU A 167 -39.31 -6.82 -21.43
CA LEU A 167 -39.43 -8.27 -21.31
C LEU A 167 -40.59 -8.73 -20.42
N LEU A 168 -41.36 -7.79 -19.85
CA LEU A 168 -42.54 -8.02 -19.01
C LEU A 168 -42.28 -8.89 -17.77
N HIS A 169 -41.04 -8.91 -17.28
CA HIS A 169 -40.68 -9.63 -16.06
C HIS A 169 -41.26 -8.93 -14.81
N SER A 170 -41.58 -9.71 -13.77
CA SER A 170 -42.02 -9.15 -12.50
C SER A 170 -40.84 -8.54 -11.71
N PHE A 171 -41.04 -7.40 -11.02
CA PHE A 171 -40.03 -6.84 -10.11
C PHE A 171 -39.63 -7.82 -9.01
N GLN A 172 -40.55 -8.69 -8.56
CA GLN A 172 -40.25 -9.69 -7.54
C GLN A 172 -39.13 -10.66 -7.93
N GLN A 173 -38.96 -10.93 -9.23
CA GLN A 173 -37.89 -11.79 -9.73
C GLN A 173 -36.52 -11.12 -9.66
N HIS A 174 -36.47 -9.79 -9.55
CA HIS A 174 -35.25 -8.99 -9.61
C HIS A 174 -34.99 -8.16 -8.34
N ILE A 175 -35.70 -8.43 -7.23
CA ILE A 175 -35.56 -7.71 -5.95
C ILE A 175 -34.11 -7.62 -5.49
N ALA A 176 -33.36 -8.71 -5.58
CA ALA A 176 -31.94 -8.70 -5.17
C ALA A 176 -31.09 -7.70 -5.97
N MET A 177 -31.39 -7.55 -7.27
CA MET A 177 -30.67 -6.62 -8.15
C MET A 177 -31.07 -5.17 -7.87
N ILE A 178 -32.35 -4.91 -7.59
CA ILE A 178 -32.84 -3.58 -7.17
C ILE A 178 -32.15 -3.17 -5.86
N ILE A 179 -32.16 -4.04 -4.86
CA ILE A 179 -31.48 -3.77 -3.58
C ILE A 179 -29.98 -3.52 -3.80
N PHE A 180 -29.31 -4.33 -4.62
CA PHE A 180 -27.90 -4.17 -4.91
C PHE A 180 -27.60 -2.86 -5.64
N GLY A 181 -28.40 -2.49 -6.65
CA GLY A 181 -28.27 -1.22 -7.37
C GLY A 181 -28.46 -0.01 -6.45
N SER A 182 -29.51 -0.05 -5.63
CA SER A 182 -29.78 1.00 -4.64
C SER A 182 -28.67 1.13 -3.61
N LEU A 183 -28.12 0.02 -3.09
CA LEU A 183 -26.99 0.03 -2.17
C LEU A 183 -25.74 0.62 -2.82
N LEU A 184 -25.47 0.32 -4.08
CA LEU A 184 -24.34 0.90 -4.82
C LEU A 184 -24.50 2.42 -4.96
N ILE A 185 -25.69 2.92 -5.24
CA ILE A 185 -25.97 4.37 -5.35
C ILE A 185 -25.76 5.04 -3.99
N ILE A 186 -26.34 4.49 -2.92
CA ILE A 186 -26.20 5.05 -1.55
C ILE A 186 -24.74 5.08 -1.13
N THR A 187 -24.03 3.96 -1.28
CA THR A 187 -22.60 3.86 -0.95
C THR A 187 -21.77 4.82 -1.78
N GLY A 188 -22.11 4.97 -3.07
CA GLY A 188 -21.43 5.91 -3.96
C GLY A 188 -21.59 7.36 -3.53
N VAL A 189 -22.80 7.77 -3.14
CA VAL A 189 -23.06 9.10 -2.59
C VAL A 189 -22.29 9.31 -1.29
N GLN A 190 -22.27 8.32 -0.39
CA GLN A 190 -21.51 8.40 0.86
C GLN A 190 -20.01 8.59 0.62
N LEU A 191 -19.42 7.79 -0.28
CA LEU A 191 -18.01 7.92 -0.63
C LEU A 191 -17.69 9.28 -1.24
N PHE A 192 -18.54 9.77 -2.14
CA PHE A 192 -18.39 11.10 -2.72
C PHE A 192 -18.42 12.20 -1.66
N THR A 193 -19.36 12.11 -0.73
CA THR A 193 -19.48 13.04 0.41
C THR A 193 -18.25 12.98 1.32
N PHE A 194 -17.71 11.79 1.62
CA PHE A 194 -16.47 11.67 2.38
C PHE A 194 -15.28 12.30 1.65
N GLY A 195 -15.23 12.16 0.32
CA GLY A 195 -14.22 12.84 -0.49
C GLY A 195 -14.31 14.37 -0.38
N LEU A 196 -15.53 14.94 -0.44
CA LEU A 196 -15.74 16.38 -0.28
C LEU A 196 -15.39 16.88 1.12
N ILE A 197 -15.80 16.16 2.16
CA ILE A 197 -15.48 16.53 3.54
C ILE A 197 -13.96 16.51 3.75
N GLY A 198 -13.28 15.48 3.23
CA GLY A 198 -11.85 15.39 3.32
C GLY A 198 -11.07 16.50 2.60
N GLU A 199 -11.65 17.10 1.55
CA GLU A 199 -11.06 18.23 0.82
C GLU A 199 -11.19 19.57 1.58
N ILE A 200 -12.15 19.67 2.51
CA ILE A 200 -12.44 20.89 3.28
C ILE A 200 -11.60 20.95 4.57
N ILE A 201 -11.16 19.82 5.11
CA ILE A 201 -10.39 19.72 6.36
C ILE A 201 -8.89 19.85 6.08
#